data_c3ffb702fabf35567ba9c990aa6d458a
#
_entry.id   c3ffb702fabf35567ba9c990aa6d458a
#
_cell.length_a   1.000
_cell.length_b   1.000
_cell.length_c   1.000
_cell.angle_alpha   90.00
_cell.angle_beta   90.00
_cell.angle_gamma   90.00
#
_symmetry.space_group_name_H-M   'P 1'
#
loop_
_entity.id
_entity.type
_entity.pdbx_description
1 polymer ?
#
loop_
_entity_poly.entity_id
_entity_poly.type
_entity_poly.pdbx_seq_one_letter_code
_entity_poly.pdbx_strand_id
1 'polypeptide(L)'
;MSIEVTTAFVQQYSANVQMLSQQKGSLLRDAVRVESMQGKNAFFDQVGKATAQKRTTRHADTPQIDTPHARRRVTLVDYEYADLIDEQDKVRMLIDPTSAYAQAAAFALGRAMDDEIISAALGTAFTGETGSTSTALPAGQQIADGSADLTVAKLRTAKKTLDLASVDPSIPRYIAVGPDQIEALLGDTNVTSSDFNTVKALVQGEVNQFMGFTFILSLIHISEP
;
A
#
# COMPACT_ATOMS: atom_id res chain seq x y z
N MET A 1 16.29 41.57 50.13
CA MET A 1 15.65 40.84 49.00
C MET A 1 15.37 39.44 49.50
N SER A 2 14.12 39.05 49.51
CA SER A 2 13.74 37.72 50.00
C SER A 2 14.25 36.67 49.00
N ILE A 3 15.02 35.69 49.49
CA ILE A 3 15.59 34.58 48.70
C ILE A 3 14.49 33.61 48.23
N GLU A 4 13.30 33.73 48.83
CA GLU A 4 12.14 32.87 48.52
C GLU A 4 11.40 33.21 47.22
N VAL A 5 11.70 34.37 46.61
CA VAL A 5 11.08 34.77 45.33
C VAL A 5 11.61 33.94 44.16
N THR A 6 12.82 33.36 44.27
CA THR A 6 13.42 32.52 43.23
C THR A 6 12.73 31.17 43.08
N THR A 7 12.02 30.67 44.07
CA THR A 7 11.24 29.44 43.99
C THR A 7 9.88 29.62 43.28
N ALA A 8 9.47 30.89 43.08
CA ALA A 8 8.23 31.21 42.35
C ALA A 8 8.40 31.37 40.83
N PHE A 9 9.61 31.13 40.28
CA PHE A 9 9.78 31.07 38.86
C PHE A 9 9.13 29.79 38.30
N VAL A 10 7.89 29.96 37.88
CA VAL A 10 7.18 28.91 37.17
C VAL A 10 7.81 28.74 35.78
N GLN A 11 8.36 27.58 35.52
CA GLN A 11 8.81 27.26 34.20
C GLN A 11 7.59 27.31 33.27
N GLN A 12 7.68 28.14 32.22
CA GLN A 12 6.65 28.21 31.22
C GLN A 12 6.77 26.97 30.32
N TYR A 13 5.92 25.99 30.53
CA TYR A 13 5.81 24.84 29.60
C TYR A 13 4.95 25.23 28.44
N SER A 14 5.37 24.77 27.23
CA SER A 14 4.55 24.93 26.04
C SER A 14 3.22 24.20 26.24
N ALA A 15 2.11 24.90 26.03
CA ALA A 15 0.78 24.33 26.15
C ALA A 15 0.43 23.33 25.02
N ASN A 16 1.34 23.10 24.07
CA ASN A 16 1.13 22.23 22.93
C ASN A 16 1.99 20.98 23.05
N VAL A 17 1.37 19.82 23.02
CA VAL A 17 2.06 18.56 22.83
C VAL A 17 2.47 18.50 21.35
N GLN A 18 3.78 18.58 21.09
CA GLN A 18 4.29 18.42 19.72
C GLN A 18 4.35 16.92 19.40
N MET A 19 3.51 16.52 18.44
CA MET A 19 3.57 15.17 17.89
C MET A 19 4.79 15.07 16.98
N LEU A 20 5.59 14.01 17.16
CA LEU A 20 6.69 13.69 16.26
C LEU A 20 6.15 13.40 14.86
N SER A 21 6.93 13.80 13.84
CA SER A 21 6.57 13.51 12.45
C SER A 21 6.41 12.02 12.24
N GLN A 22 5.27 11.62 11.73
CA GLN A 22 4.94 10.23 11.43
C GLN A 22 3.96 10.18 10.25
N GLN A 23 3.84 9.01 9.63
CA GLN A 23 2.88 8.80 8.55
C GLN A 23 1.45 9.05 9.05
N LYS A 24 0.71 9.89 8.34
CA LYS A 24 -0.67 10.26 8.66
C LYS A 24 -1.63 9.41 7.84
N GLY A 25 -2.25 8.42 8.50
CA GLY A 25 -3.23 7.55 7.86
C GLY A 25 -2.62 6.50 6.94
N SER A 26 -3.46 5.86 6.12
CA SER A 26 -3.06 4.88 5.13
C SER A 26 -2.72 5.57 3.81
N LEU A 27 -1.59 5.23 3.20
CA LEU A 27 -1.15 5.72 1.89
C LEU A 27 -1.59 4.80 0.74
N LEU A 28 -1.79 3.50 1.03
CA LEU A 28 -2.14 2.50 0.02
C LEU A 28 -3.64 2.34 -0.19
N ARG A 29 -4.47 2.91 0.68
CA ARG A 29 -5.93 2.78 0.62
C ARG A 29 -6.51 3.23 -0.73
N ASP A 30 -5.97 4.29 -1.31
CA ASP A 30 -6.46 4.84 -2.58
C ASP A 30 -5.99 4.03 -3.80
N ALA A 31 -5.01 3.14 -3.62
CA ALA A 31 -4.53 2.24 -4.67
C ALA A 31 -5.32 0.93 -4.74
N VAL A 32 -6.18 0.65 -3.77
CA VAL A 32 -6.97 -0.58 -3.69
C VAL A 32 -8.46 -0.27 -3.72
N ARG A 33 -9.24 -1.25 -4.16
CA ARG A 33 -10.70 -1.15 -4.13
C ARG A 33 -11.20 -1.31 -2.70
N VAL A 34 -11.92 -0.32 -2.21
CA VAL A 34 -12.52 -0.33 -0.89
C VAL A 34 -13.99 -0.69 -1.00
N GLU A 35 -14.41 -1.73 -0.30
CA GLU A 35 -15.81 -2.16 -0.22
C GLU A 35 -16.24 -2.37 1.23
N SER A 36 -17.52 -2.08 1.49
CA SER A 36 -18.14 -2.39 2.78
C SER A 36 -18.59 -3.84 2.79
N MET A 37 -18.35 -4.55 3.90
CA MET A 37 -18.82 -5.91 4.06
C MET A 37 -19.48 -6.11 5.42
N GLN A 38 -20.36 -7.11 5.49
CA GLN A 38 -20.98 -7.56 6.74
C GLN A 38 -20.61 -9.02 6.98
N GLY A 39 -20.27 -9.35 8.22
CA GLY A 39 -19.85 -10.68 8.61
C GLY A 39 -18.35 -10.91 8.54
N LYS A 40 -17.91 -12.11 8.90
CA LYS A 40 -16.50 -12.47 9.04
C LYS A 40 -15.79 -12.65 7.70
N ASN A 41 -16.48 -13.14 6.68
CA ASN A 41 -15.91 -13.45 5.38
C ASN A 41 -16.77 -12.82 4.27
N ALA A 42 -16.11 -12.26 3.24
CA ALA A 42 -16.76 -11.86 2.00
C ALA A 42 -16.22 -12.70 0.83
N PHE A 43 -17.07 -12.91 -0.15
CA PHE A 43 -16.71 -13.61 -1.38
C PHE A 43 -16.87 -12.67 -2.56
N PHE A 44 -15.82 -12.60 -3.37
CA PHE A 44 -15.78 -11.78 -4.57
C PHE A 44 -15.66 -12.68 -5.79
N ASP A 45 -16.67 -12.63 -6.63
CA ASP A 45 -16.68 -13.37 -7.88
C ASP A 45 -15.93 -12.60 -8.96
N GLN A 46 -15.13 -13.31 -9.75
CA GLN A 46 -14.33 -12.78 -10.83
C GLN A 46 -14.66 -13.53 -12.12
N VAL A 47 -14.74 -12.79 -13.21
CA VAL A 47 -14.90 -13.36 -14.55
C VAL A 47 -13.58 -13.22 -15.28
N GLY A 48 -13.03 -14.32 -15.76
CA GLY A 48 -11.78 -14.34 -16.49
C GLY A 48 -11.95 -13.92 -17.96
N LYS A 49 -10.83 -13.84 -18.66
CA LYS A 49 -10.78 -13.45 -20.06
C LYS A 49 -11.42 -14.53 -20.93
N ALA A 50 -12.45 -14.17 -21.70
CA ALA A 50 -13.04 -15.01 -22.74
C ALA A 50 -12.36 -14.76 -24.09
N THR A 51 -12.26 -15.79 -24.92
CA THR A 51 -11.65 -15.70 -26.26
C THR A 51 -12.72 -15.91 -27.33
N ALA A 52 -12.88 -14.94 -28.22
CA ALA A 52 -13.79 -15.05 -29.34
C ALA A 52 -13.23 -16.02 -30.41
N GLN A 53 -14.09 -16.83 -30.99
CA GLN A 53 -13.75 -17.72 -32.10
C GLN A 53 -14.19 -17.15 -33.42
N LYS A 54 -13.34 -17.22 -34.43
CA LYS A 54 -13.66 -16.80 -35.78
C LYS A 54 -14.53 -17.85 -36.47
N ARG A 55 -15.68 -17.46 -36.99
CA ARG A 55 -16.51 -18.32 -37.82
C ARG A 55 -15.87 -18.49 -39.17
N THR A 56 -15.61 -19.72 -39.64
CA THR A 56 -14.94 -20.03 -40.88
C THR A 56 -15.87 -20.55 -41.96
N THR A 57 -17.03 -21.08 -41.59
CA THR A 57 -18.00 -21.68 -42.53
C THR A 57 -19.38 -21.07 -42.39
N ARG A 58 -20.12 -20.98 -43.50
CA ARG A 58 -21.56 -20.65 -43.49
C ARG A 58 -22.32 -21.85 -42.89
N HIS A 59 -23.37 -21.59 -42.14
CA HIS A 59 -24.24 -22.62 -41.54
C HIS A 59 -23.56 -23.54 -40.50
N ALA A 60 -22.37 -23.18 -40.02
CA ALA A 60 -21.78 -23.86 -38.86
C ALA A 60 -22.51 -23.49 -37.58
N ASP A 61 -22.65 -24.45 -36.68
CA ASP A 61 -23.15 -24.20 -35.33
C ASP A 61 -22.27 -23.19 -34.62
N THR A 62 -22.88 -22.38 -33.73
CA THR A 62 -22.14 -21.42 -32.92
C THR A 62 -21.35 -22.19 -31.85
N PRO A 63 -20.01 -22.09 -31.86
CA PRO A 63 -19.22 -22.78 -30.86
C PRO A 63 -19.54 -22.21 -29.47
N GLN A 64 -19.79 -23.10 -28.53
CA GLN A 64 -19.97 -22.74 -27.13
C GLN A 64 -18.60 -22.40 -26.53
N ILE A 65 -18.52 -21.26 -25.86
CA ILE A 65 -17.31 -20.79 -25.17
C ILE A 65 -17.62 -20.76 -23.69
N ASP A 66 -16.85 -21.51 -22.91
CA ASP A 66 -16.93 -21.45 -21.45
C ASP A 66 -16.13 -20.23 -20.96
N THR A 67 -16.82 -19.31 -20.31
CA THR A 67 -16.18 -18.16 -19.67
C THR A 67 -15.68 -18.58 -18.28
N PRO A 68 -14.39 -18.45 -18.00
CA PRO A 68 -13.85 -18.88 -16.71
C PRO A 68 -14.37 -17.99 -15.57
N HIS A 69 -14.88 -18.61 -14.53
CA HIS A 69 -15.30 -17.97 -13.29
C HIS A 69 -14.34 -18.34 -12.16
N ALA A 70 -14.03 -17.36 -11.33
CA ALA A 70 -13.22 -17.56 -10.13
C ALA A 70 -13.88 -16.82 -8.95
N ARG A 71 -13.66 -17.33 -7.76
CA ARG A 71 -14.16 -16.74 -6.50
C ARG A 71 -13.00 -16.61 -5.53
N ARG A 72 -12.93 -15.47 -4.87
CA ARG A 72 -11.95 -15.22 -3.80
C ARG A 72 -12.67 -14.91 -2.50
N ARG A 73 -12.16 -15.48 -1.42
CA ARG A 73 -12.60 -15.18 -0.07
C ARG A 73 -11.67 -14.15 0.56
N VAL A 74 -12.26 -13.14 1.16
CA VAL A 74 -11.58 -12.15 2.01
C VAL A 74 -12.11 -12.29 3.43
N THR A 75 -11.21 -12.29 4.40
CA THR A 75 -11.51 -12.39 5.82
C THR A 75 -11.12 -11.08 6.48
N LEU A 76 -11.96 -10.56 7.37
CA LEU A 76 -11.64 -9.36 8.16
C LEU A 76 -10.59 -9.69 9.23
N VAL A 77 -9.70 -8.74 9.45
CA VAL A 77 -8.74 -8.74 10.56
C VAL A 77 -9.06 -7.52 11.44
N ASP A 78 -9.22 -7.76 12.72
CA ASP A 78 -9.57 -6.71 13.69
C ASP A 78 -8.29 -6.13 14.31
N TYR A 79 -8.17 -4.81 14.32
CA TYR A 79 -7.09 -4.09 14.96
C TYR A 79 -7.64 -3.21 16.08
N GLU A 80 -7.02 -3.27 17.24
CA GLU A 80 -7.38 -2.48 18.40
C GLU A 80 -6.17 -1.65 18.85
N TYR A 81 -6.43 -0.44 19.30
CA TYR A 81 -5.47 0.40 20.00
C TYR A 81 -6.07 0.77 21.34
N ALA A 82 -5.41 0.41 22.40
CA ALA A 82 -5.80 0.79 23.78
C ALA A 82 -4.59 1.37 24.49
N ASP A 83 -4.78 2.54 25.09
CA ASP A 83 -3.81 3.18 25.96
C ASP A 83 -4.50 3.58 27.26
N LEU A 84 -3.87 3.30 28.40
CA LEU A 84 -4.41 3.59 29.70
C LEU A 84 -3.67 4.78 30.32
N ILE A 85 -4.40 5.85 30.56
CA ILE A 85 -3.88 7.04 31.26
C ILE A 85 -4.49 7.08 32.64
N ASP A 86 -3.66 7.00 33.68
CA ASP A 86 -4.10 7.10 35.06
C ASP A 86 -4.62 8.52 35.36
N GLU A 87 -5.70 8.61 36.11
CA GLU A 87 -6.27 9.91 36.51
C GLU A 87 -5.29 10.76 37.31
N GLN A 88 -4.44 10.14 38.12
CA GLN A 88 -3.40 10.84 38.87
C GLN A 88 -2.36 11.48 37.94
N ASP A 89 -2.06 10.86 36.85
CA ASP A 89 -1.12 11.40 35.85
C ASP A 89 -1.77 12.54 35.06
N LYS A 90 -3.06 12.45 34.74
CA LYS A 90 -3.82 13.57 34.15
C LYS A 90 -3.78 14.84 35.00
N VAL A 91 -3.92 14.69 36.30
CA VAL A 91 -3.86 15.84 37.25
C VAL A 91 -2.46 16.44 37.32
N ARG A 92 -1.42 15.63 37.14
CA ARG A 92 -0.02 16.08 37.14
C ARG A 92 0.41 16.68 35.79
N MET A 93 -0.28 16.32 34.70
CA MET A 93 -0.06 16.91 33.39
C MET A 93 -0.73 18.29 33.33
N LEU A 94 0.03 19.32 32.94
CA LEU A 94 -0.49 20.67 32.72
C LEU A 94 -1.37 20.77 31.45
N ILE A 95 -1.42 19.72 30.65
CA ILE A 95 -2.08 19.69 29.36
C ILE A 95 -2.86 18.38 29.27
N ASP A 96 -4.06 18.43 28.70
CA ASP A 96 -4.83 17.21 28.36
C ASP A 96 -4.27 16.56 27.09
N PRO A 97 -3.59 15.39 27.17
CA PRO A 97 -2.99 14.72 26.04
C PRO A 97 -4.00 13.94 25.19
N THR A 98 -5.27 13.86 25.58
CA THR A 98 -6.28 12.97 25.01
C THR A 98 -6.40 13.13 23.48
N SER A 99 -6.35 14.36 22.96
CA SER A 99 -6.46 14.60 21.52
C SER A 99 -5.21 14.17 20.76
N ALA A 100 -4.01 14.33 21.33
CA ALA A 100 -2.75 13.91 20.73
C ALA A 100 -2.64 12.37 20.70
N TYR A 101 -3.04 11.69 21.77
CA TYR A 101 -3.09 10.22 21.83
C TYR A 101 -4.12 9.64 20.84
N ALA A 102 -5.29 10.24 20.72
CA ALA A 102 -6.30 9.83 19.74
C ALA A 102 -5.79 9.97 18.28
N GLN A 103 -5.06 11.05 17.97
CA GLN A 103 -4.44 11.22 16.67
C GLN A 103 -3.33 10.20 16.41
N ALA A 104 -2.48 9.94 17.42
CA ALA A 104 -1.43 8.91 17.30
C ALA A 104 -2.02 7.51 17.07
N ALA A 105 -3.13 7.18 17.76
CA ALA A 105 -3.88 5.95 17.54
C ALA A 105 -4.42 5.84 16.12
N ALA A 106 -5.04 6.91 15.61
CA ALA A 106 -5.56 6.94 14.24
C ALA A 106 -4.44 6.74 13.19
N PHE A 107 -3.26 7.33 13.43
CA PHE A 107 -2.11 7.13 12.53
C PHE A 107 -1.54 5.71 12.63
N ALA A 108 -1.50 5.12 13.80
CA ALA A 108 -1.09 3.74 14.01
C ALA A 108 -2.01 2.75 13.28
N LEU A 109 -3.33 2.93 13.38
CA LEU A 109 -4.31 2.12 12.66
C LEU A 109 -4.20 2.30 11.13
N GLY A 110 -3.88 3.52 10.66
CA GLY A 110 -3.62 3.76 9.24
C GLY A 110 -2.40 2.99 8.72
N ARG A 111 -1.30 2.95 9.49
CA ARG A 111 -0.12 2.14 9.15
C ARG A 111 -0.42 0.64 9.16
N ALA A 112 -1.14 0.15 10.17
CA ALA A 112 -1.55 -1.25 10.23
C ALA A 112 -2.41 -1.67 9.02
N MET A 113 -3.23 -0.74 8.50
CA MET A 113 -3.99 -0.98 7.26
C MET A 113 -3.06 -1.15 6.05
N ASP A 114 -2.01 -0.34 5.93
CA ASP A 114 -1.03 -0.46 4.85
C ASP A 114 -0.24 -1.77 4.95
N ASP A 115 0.16 -2.19 6.16
CA ASP A 115 0.82 -3.48 6.42
C ASP A 115 -0.05 -4.65 5.95
N GLU A 116 -1.36 -4.62 6.24
CA GLU A 116 -2.29 -5.66 5.82
C GLU A 116 -2.45 -5.68 4.29
N ILE A 117 -2.52 -4.53 3.64
CA ILE A 117 -2.60 -4.45 2.17
C ILE A 117 -1.35 -5.07 1.52
N ILE A 118 -0.16 -4.76 2.02
CA ILE A 118 1.10 -5.31 1.50
C ILE A 118 1.16 -6.82 1.75
N SER A 119 0.85 -7.27 2.96
CA SER A 119 0.81 -8.68 3.33
C SER A 119 -0.17 -9.47 2.47
N ALA A 120 -1.35 -8.91 2.19
CA ALA A 120 -2.35 -9.53 1.35
C ALA A 120 -1.91 -9.59 -0.13
N ALA A 121 -1.17 -8.59 -0.62
CA ALA A 121 -0.68 -8.58 -2.00
C ALA A 121 0.37 -9.66 -2.25
N LEU A 122 1.23 -9.94 -1.28
CA LEU A 122 2.29 -10.96 -1.35
C LEU A 122 1.84 -12.33 -0.85
N GLY A 123 0.77 -12.37 -0.07
CA GLY A 123 0.27 -13.55 0.62
C GLY A 123 -0.46 -14.54 -0.28
N THR A 124 -1.01 -15.55 0.35
CA THR A 124 -1.76 -16.60 -0.29
C THR A 124 -3.24 -16.24 -0.37
N ALA A 125 -3.81 -16.25 -1.57
CA ALA A 125 -5.24 -16.04 -1.78
C ALA A 125 -6.04 -17.31 -1.52
N PHE A 126 -7.22 -17.17 -0.94
CA PHE A 126 -8.17 -18.25 -0.76
C PHE A 126 -9.20 -18.24 -1.90
N THR A 127 -9.25 -19.32 -2.67
CA THR A 127 -10.07 -19.45 -3.88
C THR A 127 -11.00 -20.63 -3.81
N GLY A 128 -11.84 -20.81 -4.84
CA GLY A 128 -12.82 -21.89 -4.94
C GLY A 128 -14.19 -21.50 -4.38
N GLU A 129 -15.16 -22.36 -4.58
CA GLU A 129 -16.56 -22.11 -4.21
C GLU A 129 -16.73 -21.76 -2.72
N THR A 130 -16.05 -22.52 -1.86
CA THR A 130 -16.06 -22.31 -0.41
C THR A 130 -14.90 -21.43 0.11
N GLY A 131 -14.00 -21.00 -0.79
CA GLY A 131 -12.81 -20.25 -0.39
C GLY A 131 -11.83 -21.06 0.44
N SER A 132 -11.76 -22.38 0.24
CA SER A 132 -10.88 -23.29 1.00
C SER A 132 -9.59 -23.62 0.27
N THR A 133 -9.50 -23.34 -1.04
CA THR A 133 -8.32 -23.63 -1.84
C THR A 133 -7.30 -22.51 -1.69
N SER A 134 -6.13 -22.86 -1.20
CA SER A 134 -4.99 -21.95 -1.03
C SER A 134 -4.26 -21.76 -2.35
N THR A 135 -4.13 -20.53 -2.82
CA THR A 135 -3.49 -20.21 -4.10
C THR A 135 -2.43 -19.12 -3.88
N ALA A 136 -1.17 -19.47 -4.04
CA ALA A 136 -0.07 -18.52 -3.95
C ALA A 136 0.00 -17.64 -5.21
N LEU A 137 0.70 -16.50 -5.12
CA LEU A 137 0.97 -15.65 -6.27
C LEU A 137 1.78 -16.45 -7.30
N PRO A 138 1.33 -16.55 -8.57
CA PRO A 138 2.03 -17.32 -9.59
C PRO A 138 3.47 -16.83 -9.81
N ALA A 139 4.43 -17.75 -9.94
CA ALA A 139 5.84 -17.41 -10.14
C ALA A 139 6.08 -16.49 -11.36
N GLY A 140 5.27 -16.62 -12.42
CA GLY A 140 5.34 -15.75 -13.59
C GLY A 140 4.90 -14.30 -13.35
N GLN A 141 4.29 -14.02 -12.21
CA GLN A 141 3.91 -12.67 -11.76
C GLN A 141 4.86 -12.11 -10.70
N GLN A 142 5.88 -12.86 -10.34
CA GLN A 142 6.91 -12.47 -9.42
C GLN A 142 8.18 -12.11 -10.19
N ILE A 143 8.82 -11.01 -9.82
CA ILE A 143 10.12 -10.62 -10.35
C ILE A 143 11.11 -10.85 -9.22
N ALA A 144 12.03 -11.79 -9.46
CA ALA A 144 13.04 -12.11 -8.45
C ALA A 144 13.86 -10.87 -8.08
N ASP A 145 14.14 -10.74 -6.80
CA ASP A 145 15.01 -9.69 -6.26
C ASP A 145 16.39 -9.72 -6.91
N GLY A 146 17.00 -10.91 -7.04
CA GLY A 146 18.30 -11.09 -7.70
C GLY A 146 19.43 -10.38 -6.94
N SER A 147 19.27 -10.15 -5.63
CA SER A 147 20.22 -9.42 -4.78
C SER A 147 20.55 -8.02 -5.33
N ALA A 148 19.59 -7.37 -5.97
CA ALA A 148 19.70 -6.04 -6.53
C ALA A 148 18.44 -5.23 -6.21
N ASP A 149 18.62 -3.99 -5.86
CA ASP A 149 17.56 -3.03 -5.60
C ASP A 149 16.64 -2.79 -6.81
N LEU A 150 15.70 -1.86 -6.66
CA LEU A 150 14.78 -1.49 -7.73
C LEU A 150 15.55 -0.84 -8.89
N THR A 151 15.49 -1.46 -10.07
CA THR A 151 16.11 -0.97 -11.30
C THR A 151 15.06 -0.67 -12.36
N VAL A 152 15.41 0.18 -13.34
CA VAL A 152 14.58 0.44 -14.53
C VAL A 152 14.28 -0.86 -15.28
N ALA A 153 15.20 -1.83 -15.30
CA ALA A 153 14.99 -3.12 -15.94
C ALA A 153 13.86 -3.93 -15.27
N LYS A 154 13.79 -3.93 -13.93
CA LYS A 154 12.69 -4.57 -13.18
C LYS A 154 11.35 -3.90 -13.49
N LEU A 155 11.29 -2.56 -13.53
CA LEU A 155 10.08 -1.82 -13.90
C LEU A 155 9.60 -2.15 -15.32
N ARG A 156 10.53 -2.25 -16.28
CA ARG A 156 10.22 -2.67 -17.65
C ARG A 156 9.66 -4.09 -17.69
N THR A 157 10.21 -4.99 -16.91
CA THR A 157 9.73 -6.37 -16.79
C THR A 157 8.34 -6.41 -16.17
N ALA A 158 8.08 -5.65 -15.11
CA ALA A 158 6.76 -5.54 -14.49
C ALA A 158 5.72 -5.01 -15.48
N LYS A 159 6.04 -3.95 -16.21
CA LYS A 159 5.17 -3.41 -17.26
C LYS A 159 4.88 -4.47 -18.34
N LYS A 160 5.91 -5.15 -18.84
CA LYS A 160 5.75 -6.22 -19.81
C LYS A 160 4.83 -7.34 -19.31
N THR A 161 4.97 -7.74 -18.05
CA THR A 161 4.13 -8.79 -17.46
C THR A 161 2.66 -8.39 -17.42
N LEU A 162 2.35 -7.15 -17.04
CA LEU A 162 0.98 -6.62 -17.05
C LEU A 162 0.41 -6.53 -18.47
N ASP A 163 1.19 -6.05 -19.41
CA ASP A 163 0.76 -5.91 -20.82
C ASP A 163 0.52 -7.28 -21.48
N LEU A 164 1.36 -8.29 -21.18
CA LEU A 164 1.14 -9.68 -21.62
C LEU A 164 -0.12 -10.30 -21.01
N ALA A 165 -0.46 -9.92 -19.77
CA ALA A 165 -1.69 -10.33 -19.12
C ALA A 165 -2.93 -9.61 -19.68
N SER A 166 -2.77 -8.74 -20.67
CA SER A 166 -3.84 -7.93 -21.29
C SER A 166 -4.54 -6.99 -20.29
N VAL A 167 -3.81 -6.47 -19.32
CA VAL A 167 -4.32 -5.42 -18.43
C VAL A 167 -4.42 -4.13 -19.23
N ASP A 168 -5.62 -3.52 -19.24
CA ASP A 168 -5.88 -2.30 -19.99
C ASP A 168 -4.95 -1.16 -19.50
N PRO A 169 -4.23 -0.49 -20.42
CA PRO A 169 -3.34 0.62 -20.06
C PRO A 169 -4.08 1.84 -19.48
N SER A 170 -5.39 1.97 -19.71
CA SER A 170 -6.21 3.06 -19.15
C SER A 170 -6.44 2.91 -17.64
N ILE A 171 -6.28 1.70 -17.10
CA ILE A 171 -6.41 1.43 -15.68
C ILE A 171 -5.13 1.95 -14.98
N PRO A 172 -5.27 2.82 -13.96
CA PRO A 172 -4.11 3.33 -13.23
C PRO A 172 -3.35 2.18 -12.57
N ARG A 173 -2.03 2.21 -12.73
CA ARG A 173 -1.12 1.19 -12.17
C ARG A 173 -0.33 1.82 -11.04
N TYR A 174 -0.40 1.23 -9.88
CA TYR A 174 0.28 1.69 -8.69
C TYR A 174 1.47 0.80 -8.37
N ILE A 175 2.50 1.39 -7.78
CA ILE A 175 3.65 0.68 -7.25
C ILE A 175 3.95 1.23 -5.85
N ALA A 176 3.94 0.38 -4.85
CA ALA A 176 4.39 0.71 -3.50
C ALA A 176 5.90 0.47 -3.42
N VAL A 177 6.64 1.46 -2.98
CA VAL A 177 8.09 1.43 -2.87
C VAL A 177 8.52 1.98 -1.51
N GLY A 178 9.60 1.43 -0.97
CA GLY A 178 10.26 1.97 0.20
C GLY A 178 11.30 3.05 -0.15
N PRO A 179 11.86 3.71 0.85
CA PRO A 179 12.89 4.73 0.65
C PRO A 179 14.13 4.21 -0.08
N ASP A 180 14.58 3.00 0.27
CA ASP A 180 15.80 2.39 -0.30
C ASP A 180 15.64 2.11 -1.80
N GLN A 181 14.44 1.65 -2.21
CA GLN A 181 14.11 1.42 -3.61
C GLN A 181 14.07 2.73 -4.42
N ILE A 182 13.65 3.84 -3.80
CA ILE A 182 13.70 5.16 -4.45
C ILE A 182 15.14 5.64 -4.57
N GLU A 183 15.96 5.47 -3.54
CA GLU A 183 17.39 5.79 -3.57
C GLU A 183 18.10 5.04 -4.70
N ALA A 184 17.88 3.73 -4.80
CA ALA A 184 18.44 2.90 -5.86
C ALA A 184 18.01 3.36 -7.25
N LEU A 185 16.73 3.72 -7.41
CA LEU A 185 16.21 4.21 -8.69
C LEU A 185 16.82 5.57 -9.07
N LEU A 186 17.03 6.46 -8.10
CA LEU A 186 17.71 7.74 -8.29
C LEU A 186 19.19 7.57 -8.62
N GLY A 187 19.84 6.52 -8.14
CA GLY A 187 21.22 6.15 -8.44
C GLY A 187 21.42 5.56 -9.84
N ASP A 188 20.35 5.10 -10.52
CA ASP A 188 20.46 4.52 -11.85
C ASP A 188 20.71 5.61 -12.91
N THR A 189 21.85 5.50 -13.61
CA THR A 189 22.27 6.46 -14.66
C THR A 189 21.27 6.57 -15.81
N ASN A 190 20.49 5.51 -16.08
CA ASN A 190 19.42 5.54 -17.08
C ASN A 190 18.26 6.44 -16.68
N VAL A 191 18.09 6.70 -15.40
CA VAL A 191 17.05 7.58 -14.85
C VAL A 191 17.52 9.03 -14.78
N THR A 192 18.81 9.24 -14.49
CA THR A 192 19.41 10.58 -14.31
C THR A 192 19.88 11.22 -15.61
N SER A 193 19.88 10.50 -16.73
CA SER A 193 20.24 11.02 -18.04
C SER A 193 19.26 12.11 -18.51
N SER A 194 19.80 13.24 -18.95
CA SER A 194 19.05 14.46 -19.31
C SER A 194 18.07 14.31 -20.50
N ASP A 195 18.11 13.20 -21.22
CA ASP A 195 17.22 12.93 -22.34
C ASP A 195 15.80 12.52 -21.92
N PHE A 196 15.58 12.20 -20.65
CA PHE A 196 14.26 11.89 -20.12
C PHE A 196 13.62 13.11 -19.47
N ASN A 197 12.82 13.87 -20.19
CA ASN A 197 12.08 15.04 -19.68
C ASN A 197 11.15 14.72 -18.47
N THR A 198 10.89 13.45 -18.20
CA THR A 198 10.11 12.97 -17.05
C THR A 198 10.97 12.92 -15.76
N VAL A 199 12.28 12.94 -15.88
CA VAL A 199 13.24 12.83 -14.78
C VAL A 199 13.32 14.09 -13.90
N LYS A 200 12.81 15.23 -14.36
CA LYS A 200 12.74 16.44 -13.51
C LYS A 200 11.91 16.25 -12.24
N ALA A 201 10.91 15.35 -12.27
CA ALA A 201 10.14 15.01 -11.08
C ALA A 201 10.94 14.15 -10.08
N LEU A 202 11.84 13.30 -10.58
CA LEU A 202 12.74 12.50 -9.75
C LEU A 202 13.80 13.38 -9.05
N VAL A 203 14.32 14.38 -9.74
CA VAL A 203 15.34 15.32 -9.18
C VAL A 203 14.76 16.17 -8.05
N GLN A 204 13.45 16.35 -7.99
CA GLN A 204 12.75 17.05 -6.90
C GLN A 204 12.44 16.14 -5.70
N GLY A 205 12.79 14.85 -5.75
CA GLY A 205 12.58 13.90 -4.66
C GLY A 205 11.16 13.32 -4.59
N GLU A 206 10.27 13.68 -5.50
CA GLU A 206 8.91 13.15 -5.59
C GLU A 206 8.70 12.43 -6.92
N VAL A 207 8.72 11.10 -6.89
CA VAL A 207 8.39 10.26 -8.06
C VAL A 207 6.89 10.03 -8.08
N ASN A 208 6.15 10.91 -8.73
CA ASN A 208 4.71 10.74 -8.85
C ASN A 208 4.33 9.73 -9.94
N GLN A 209 4.97 9.76 -11.10
CA GLN A 209 4.73 8.81 -12.20
C GLN A 209 5.99 8.51 -13.00
N PHE A 210 6.26 7.24 -13.24
CA PHE A 210 7.32 6.80 -14.13
C PHE A 210 6.93 5.52 -14.86
N MET A 211 7.18 5.45 -16.16
CA MET A 211 6.87 4.30 -17.03
C MET A 211 5.40 3.81 -17.00
N GLY A 212 4.46 4.70 -16.66
CA GLY A 212 3.04 4.37 -16.53
C GLY A 212 2.63 3.80 -15.18
N PHE A 213 3.51 3.85 -14.18
CA PHE A 213 3.22 3.55 -12.79
C PHE A 213 3.11 4.82 -11.96
N THR A 214 2.13 4.88 -11.08
CA THR A 214 2.04 5.87 -10.02
C THR A 214 2.74 5.33 -8.78
N PHE A 215 3.75 6.04 -8.32
CA PHE A 215 4.55 5.62 -7.16
C PHE A 215 3.89 6.06 -5.87
N ILE A 216 3.81 5.17 -4.92
CA ILE A 216 3.37 5.44 -3.56
C ILE A 216 4.53 5.08 -2.64
N LEU A 217 5.09 6.10 -1.98
CA LEU A 217 6.13 5.88 -0.98
C LEU A 217 5.53 5.29 0.28
N SER A 218 5.86 4.05 0.57
CA SER A 218 5.54 3.43 1.85
C SER A 218 6.66 3.71 2.84
N LEU A 219 6.31 4.28 3.99
CA LEU A 219 7.24 4.52 5.11
C LEU A 219 7.30 3.31 6.06
N ILE A 220 6.57 2.26 5.74
CA ILE A 220 6.56 0.99 6.46
C ILE A 220 7.72 0.16 5.92
N HIS A 221 8.47 -0.49 6.81
CA HIS A 221 9.50 -1.44 6.42
C HIS A 221 8.84 -2.61 5.68
N ILE A 222 8.91 -2.58 4.36
CA ILE A 222 8.59 -3.75 3.55
C ILE A 222 9.79 -4.69 3.76
N SER A 223 9.69 -5.58 4.76
CA SER A 223 10.65 -6.65 4.90
C SER A 223 10.54 -7.53 3.66
N GLU A 224 11.61 -7.55 2.87
CA GLU A 224 11.72 -8.50 1.76
C GLU A 224 11.65 -9.93 2.30
N PRO A 225 10.89 -10.82 1.65
CA PRO A 225 10.75 -12.20 2.06
C PRO A 225 12.05 -13.00 1.94
#